data_fc5c836305af6fdd761cf962f76b3618
#
_entry.id   fc5c836305af6fdd761cf962f76b3618
#
_cell.length_a   1.000
_cell.length_b   1.000
_cell.length_c   1.000
_cell.angle_alpha   90.00
_cell.angle_beta   90.00
_cell.angle_gamma   90.00
#
_symmetry.space_group_name_H-M   'P 1'
#
loop_
_entity.id
_entity.type
_entity.pdbx_description
1 polymer ?
#
loop_
_entity_poly.entity_id
_entity_poly.type
_entity_poly.pdbx_seq_one_letter_code
_entity_poly.pdbx_strand_id
1 'polypeptide(L)'
;MEKKVTKIGVMTSGGDSPGMNAAIRAVVRTGIYNGIEVYGIMRGYTGIIENDIHQMDSRSVANIIQRGGTILKTARSKAFITPEGRKIAYDHLKQHGIDGLVIIGGDGSFKGAQTFSNEYDIPCIGLPGTIDKDIAGTDVTIGFDTAVNTAVEAIDKIRDTMDAHDRLFIVEVMGRDAGYIALHSGIATGAENILIPENKTDIEELISSLTEKEKRKKLVNLVVVAEGGEYGDANKLANIIKERIPSADIRVCILGHIQRGGSPSCEDRLIASHMGYYAVESLLIGRHNVMIGVVNNKIHYTPLDKAVKEKQKIGQEWMKIVKILAS
;
A
#
# COMPACT_ATOMS: atom_id res chain seq x y z
N MET A 1 1.42 -13.72 35.56
CA MET A 1 1.82 -12.32 35.24
C MET A 1 2.16 -12.31 33.76
N GLU A 2 1.42 -11.57 32.95
CA GLU A 2 1.78 -11.35 31.54
C GLU A 2 3.17 -10.72 31.48
N LYS A 3 4.03 -11.27 30.62
CA LYS A 3 5.42 -10.80 30.47
C LYS A 3 5.38 -9.39 29.84
N LYS A 4 5.77 -8.40 30.59
CA LYS A 4 5.81 -7.02 30.12
C LYS A 4 6.87 -6.88 29.03
N VAL A 5 6.48 -6.37 27.85
CA VAL A 5 7.41 -6.11 26.75
C VAL A 5 8.40 -5.01 27.17
N THR A 6 9.69 -5.26 26.99
CA THR A 6 10.79 -4.34 27.37
C THR A 6 11.66 -3.94 26.19
N LYS A 7 11.69 -4.76 25.12
CA LYS A 7 12.48 -4.54 23.91
C LYS A 7 11.65 -4.82 22.65
N ILE A 8 11.53 -3.87 21.78
CA ILE A 8 10.73 -3.95 20.55
C ILE A 8 11.64 -3.94 19.32
N GLY A 9 11.44 -4.89 18.41
CA GLY A 9 11.96 -4.83 17.06
C GLY A 9 10.95 -4.13 16.13
N VAL A 10 11.39 -3.16 15.34
CA VAL A 10 10.59 -2.53 14.28
C VAL A 10 11.19 -2.83 12.91
N MET A 11 10.36 -3.22 11.96
CA MET A 11 10.80 -3.52 10.58
C MET A 11 9.78 -3.11 9.54
N THR A 12 10.27 -2.90 8.32
CA THR A 12 9.46 -2.77 7.11
C THR A 12 9.64 -4.01 6.24
N SER A 13 8.57 -4.51 5.64
CA SER A 13 8.56 -5.76 4.89
C SER A 13 7.61 -5.69 3.68
N GLY A 14 7.98 -6.32 2.59
CA GLY A 14 7.21 -6.30 1.35
C GLY A 14 7.60 -5.17 0.42
N GLY A 15 6.64 -4.53 -0.25
CA GLY A 15 6.86 -3.31 -1.03
C GLY A 15 6.97 -2.10 -0.11
N ASP A 16 7.78 -1.12 -0.51
CA ASP A 16 7.82 0.16 0.19
C ASP A 16 6.60 1.02 -0.14
N SER A 17 6.26 1.91 0.78
CA SER A 17 5.20 2.89 0.59
C SER A 17 5.56 4.22 1.28
N PRO A 18 5.15 5.37 0.73
CA PRO A 18 5.36 6.66 1.38
C PRO A 18 4.67 6.70 2.75
N GLY A 19 5.38 7.13 3.79
CA GLY A 19 4.87 7.14 5.17
C GLY A 19 5.44 6.04 6.07
N MET A 20 6.10 5.01 5.54
CA MET A 20 6.76 4.00 6.37
C MET A 20 7.76 4.61 7.35
N ASN A 21 8.51 5.63 6.94
CA ASN A 21 9.43 6.34 7.82
C ASN A 21 8.71 7.09 8.96
N ALA A 22 7.53 7.63 8.71
CA ALA A 22 6.71 8.26 9.75
C ALA A 22 6.25 7.24 10.79
N ALA A 23 5.85 6.03 10.35
CA ALA A 23 5.48 4.93 11.24
C ALA A 23 6.68 4.45 12.08
N ILE A 24 7.85 4.21 11.46
CA ILE A 24 9.08 3.85 12.17
C ILE A 24 9.40 4.91 13.24
N ARG A 25 9.35 6.18 12.87
CA ARG A 25 9.62 7.29 13.79
C ARG A 25 8.65 7.29 14.97
N ALA A 26 7.38 7.05 14.75
CA ALA A 26 6.37 6.99 15.79
C ALA A 26 6.63 5.82 16.75
N VAL A 27 6.90 4.63 16.24
CA VAL A 27 7.24 3.45 17.06
C VAL A 27 8.47 3.72 17.91
N VAL A 28 9.56 4.21 17.32
CA VAL A 28 10.81 4.46 18.04
C VAL A 28 10.63 5.50 19.13
N ARG A 29 10.00 6.63 18.83
CA ARG A 29 9.80 7.72 19.81
C ARG A 29 8.86 7.34 20.94
N THR A 30 7.77 6.63 20.62
CA THR A 30 6.83 6.13 21.64
C THR A 30 7.48 5.08 22.53
N GLY A 31 8.29 4.17 21.96
CA GLY A 31 9.04 3.18 22.74
C GLY A 31 10.00 3.85 23.72
N ILE A 32 10.84 4.77 23.25
CA ILE A 32 11.78 5.52 24.08
C ILE A 32 11.06 6.31 25.19
N TYR A 33 9.95 6.97 24.86
CA TYR A 33 9.15 7.72 25.85
C TYR A 33 8.64 6.84 26.98
N ASN A 34 8.29 5.60 26.68
CA ASN A 34 7.83 4.60 27.65
C ASN A 34 8.96 3.77 28.28
N GLY A 35 10.23 4.14 28.07
CA GLY A 35 11.40 3.44 28.65
C GLY A 35 11.69 2.07 28.01
N ILE A 36 11.20 1.83 26.77
CA ILE A 36 11.42 0.61 26.01
C ILE A 36 12.64 0.77 25.11
N GLU A 37 13.49 -0.21 25.04
CA GLU A 37 14.54 -0.29 24.03
C GLU A 37 13.93 -0.65 22.67
N VAL A 38 14.27 0.09 21.63
CA VAL A 38 13.79 -0.16 20.28
C VAL A 38 14.94 -0.53 19.35
N TYR A 39 14.74 -1.58 18.57
CA TYR A 39 15.71 -2.08 17.60
C TYR A 39 15.13 -2.00 16.19
N GLY A 40 15.84 -1.34 15.27
CA GLY A 40 15.54 -1.35 13.85
C GLY A 40 16.09 -2.61 13.19
N ILE A 41 15.24 -3.32 12.49
CA ILE A 41 15.60 -4.54 11.76
C ILE A 41 15.67 -4.19 10.27
N MET A 42 16.86 -4.31 9.69
CA MET A 42 17.09 -3.98 8.30
C MET A 42 16.51 -5.04 7.37
N ARG A 43 15.95 -4.64 6.23
CA ARG A 43 15.43 -5.54 5.19
C ARG A 43 14.39 -6.57 5.69
N GLY A 44 13.61 -6.20 6.72
CA GLY A 44 12.51 -7.01 7.24
C GLY A 44 12.95 -8.39 7.73
N TYR A 45 12.22 -9.44 7.34
CA TYR A 45 12.52 -10.82 7.76
C TYR A 45 13.89 -11.32 7.33
N THR A 46 14.42 -10.83 6.21
CA THR A 46 15.80 -11.15 5.80
C THR A 46 16.80 -10.67 6.84
N GLY A 47 16.64 -9.46 7.34
CA GLY A 47 17.54 -8.89 8.32
C GLY A 47 17.49 -9.59 9.69
N ILE A 48 16.34 -10.15 10.08
CA ILE A 48 16.30 -10.98 11.30
C ILE A 48 17.18 -12.23 11.10
N ILE A 49 17.08 -12.88 9.94
CA ILE A 49 17.88 -14.09 9.63
C ILE A 49 19.37 -13.77 9.52
N GLU A 50 19.72 -12.62 8.95
CA GLU A 50 21.10 -12.17 8.77
C GLU A 50 21.68 -11.48 10.02
N ASN A 51 20.89 -11.36 11.10
CA ASN A 51 21.23 -10.65 12.33
C ASN A 51 21.59 -9.16 12.11
N ASP A 52 20.96 -8.53 11.11
CA ASP A 52 21.11 -7.10 10.78
C ASP A 52 20.14 -6.26 11.61
N ILE A 53 20.40 -6.21 12.92
CA ILE A 53 19.54 -5.64 13.97
C ILE A 53 20.32 -4.59 14.73
N HIS A 54 19.82 -3.35 14.78
CA HIS A 54 20.52 -2.22 15.38
C HIS A 54 19.64 -1.50 16.39
N GLN A 55 20.19 -1.18 17.57
CA GLN A 55 19.49 -0.36 18.53
C GLN A 55 19.27 1.05 17.98
N MET A 56 18.07 1.58 18.19
CA MET A 56 17.65 2.90 17.73
C MET A 56 17.42 3.86 18.89
N ASP A 57 17.83 5.09 18.69
CA ASP A 57 17.56 6.22 19.57
C ASP A 57 16.70 7.28 18.87
N SER A 58 16.42 8.39 19.54
CA SER A 58 15.66 9.51 18.97
C SER A 58 16.36 10.20 17.80
N ARG A 59 17.71 10.10 17.70
CA ARG A 59 18.51 10.64 16.60
C ARG A 59 18.42 9.77 15.37
N SER A 60 18.31 8.46 15.54
CA SER A 60 18.15 7.49 14.45
C SER A 60 16.93 7.78 13.58
N VAL A 61 15.92 8.45 14.13
CA VAL A 61 14.66 8.79 13.45
C VAL A 61 14.46 10.30 13.29
N ALA A 62 15.55 11.08 13.40
CA ALA A 62 15.49 12.51 13.17
C ALA A 62 15.34 12.83 11.68
N ASN A 63 14.49 13.81 11.33
CA ASN A 63 14.30 14.31 9.96
C ASN A 63 13.93 13.24 8.91
N ILE A 64 13.16 12.22 9.30
CA ILE A 64 12.71 11.16 8.38
C ILE A 64 11.22 11.18 8.06
N ILE A 65 10.41 11.94 8.82
CA ILE A 65 8.94 11.92 8.68
C ILE A 65 8.47 12.33 7.27
N GLN A 66 9.20 13.23 6.62
CA GLN A 66 8.90 13.73 5.27
C GLN A 66 9.54 12.90 4.16
N ARG A 67 10.38 11.91 4.50
CA ARG A 67 11.11 11.11 3.51
C ARG A 67 10.28 9.94 3.02
N GLY A 68 10.20 9.78 1.71
CA GLY A 68 9.67 8.57 1.08
C GLY A 68 10.57 7.36 1.27
N GLY A 69 10.09 6.19 0.82
CA GLY A 69 10.77 4.93 1.04
C GLY A 69 10.84 4.53 2.52
N THR A 70 11.86 3.76 2.89
CA THR A 70 12.08 3.33 4.28
C THR A 70 13.56 3.30 4.64
N ILE A 71 13.92 3.87 5.79
CA ILE A 71 15.30 3.86 6.29
C ILE A 71 15.76 2.45 6.69
N LEU A 72 14.82 1.57 7.06
CA LEU A 72 15.11 0.18 7.43
C LEU A 72 15.23 -0.73 6.20
N LYS A 73 15.02 -0.19 5.00
CA LYS A 73 14.97 -0.96 3.75
C LYS A 73 13.93 -2.08 3.83
N THR A 74 13.67 -2.74 2.73
CA THR A 74 12.74 -3.87 2.66
C THR A 74 13.27 -4.94 1.72
N ALA A 75 12.92 -6.20 1.96
CA ALA A 75 13.22 -7.33 1.10
C ALA A 75 12.17 -8.42 1.24
N ARG A 76 12.05 -9.25 0.20
CA ARG A 76 11.31 -10.51 0.26
C ARG A 76 12.26 -11.61 0.76
N SER A 77 11.90 -12.32 1.81
CA SER A 77 12.71 -13.39 2.38
C SER A 77 12.15 -14.76 2.03
N LYS A 78 12.82 -15.47 1.12
CA LYS A 78 12.48 -16.87 0.83
C LYS A 78 12.84 -17.78 1.99
N ALA A 79 13.95 -17.50 2.69
CA ALA A 79 14.41 -18.29 3.83
C ALA A 79 13.43 -18.26 4.99
N PHE A 80 12.73 -17.13 5.25
CA PHE A 80 11.75 -17.02 6.33
C PHE A 80 10.49 -17.87 6.10
N ILE A 81 10.25 -18.32 4.87
CA ILE A 81 9.12 -19.22 4.55
C ILE A 81 9.36 -20.61 5.15
N THR A 82 10.62 -21.00 5.37
CA THR A 82 10.99 -22.30 5.93
C THR A 82 10.98 -22.28 7.46
N PRO A 83 10.65 -23.42 8.14
CA PRO A 83 10.76 -23.52 9.60
C PRO A 83 12.16 -23.24 10.12
N GLU A 84 13.20 -23.69 9.38
CA GLU A 84 14.62 -23.51 9.74
C GLU A 84 14.98 -22.02 9.75
N GLY A 85 14.58 -21.28 8.72
CA GLY A 85 14.80 -19.83 8.64
C GLY A 85 14.09 -19.06 9.76
N ARG A 86 12.86 -19.47 10.11
CA ARG A 86 12.15 -18.87 11.25
C ARG A 86 12.79 -19.21 12.59
N LYS A 87 13.35 -20.43 12.74
CA LYS A 87 14.11 -20.80 13.93
C LYS A 87 15.35 -19.92 14.11
N ILE A 88 16.13 -19.70 13.05
CA ILE A 88 17.29 -18.80 13.06
C ILE A 88 16.85 -17.38 13.43
N ALA A 89 15.76 -16.89 12.84
CA ALA A 89 15.21 -15.58 13.16
C ALA A 89 14.83 -15.45 14.64
N TYR A 90 14.18 -16.47 15.20
CA TYR A 90 13.82 -16.50 16.61
C TYR A 90 15.05 -16.47 17.53
N ASP A 91 16.08 -17.24 17.21
CA ASP A 91 17.29 -17.30 18.01
C ASP A 91 18.03 -15.95 18.03
N HIS A 92 18.08 -15.25 16.89
CA HIS A 92 18.66 -13.90 16.82
C HIS A 92 17.83 -12.88 17.64
N LEU A 93 16.49 -12.89 17.54
CA LEU A 93 15.67 -12.00 18.37
C LEU A 93 15.89 -12.26 19.87
N LYS A 94 15.98 -13.52 20.27
CA LYS A 94 16.32 -13.89 21.65
C LYS A 94 17.69 -13.40 22.08
N GLN A 95 18.69 -13.51 21.22
CA GLN A 95 20.06 -13.03 21.48
C GLN A 95 20.08 -11.51 21.78
N HIS A 96 19.26 -10.72 21.07
CA HIS A 96 19.08 -9.29 21.34
C HIS A 96 18.12 -9.00 22.50
N GLY A 97 17.42 -10.02 23.01
CA GLY A 97 16.40 -9.89 24.04
C GLY A 97 15.12 -9.22 23.57
N ILE A 98 14.88 -9.17 22.24
CA ILE A 98 13.68 -8.59 21.65
C ILE A 98 12.49 -9.48 21.98
N ASP A 99 11.46 -8.92 22.62
CA ASP A 99 10.30 -9.61 23.16
C ASP A 99 8.96 -9.12 22.54
N GLY A 100 9.02 -8.25 21.52
CA GLY A 100 7.87 -7.84 20.72
C GLY A 100 8.30 -7.29 19.35
N LEU A 101 7.45 -7.43 18.33
CA LEU A 101 7.71 -6.97 16.97
C LEU A 101 6.61 -6.03 16.47
N VAL A 102 7.03 -4.93 15.81
CA VAL A 102 6.16 -4.09 15.00
C VAL A 102 6.55 -4.25 13.53
N ILE A 103 5.62 -4.74 12.73
CA ILE A 103 5.81 -5.06 11.31
C ILE A 103 5.00 -4.08 10.46
N ILE A 104 5.69 -3.24 9.68
CA ILE A 104 5.08 -2.30 8.75
C ILE A 104 5.12 -2.90 7.35
N GLY A 105 3.97 -3.22 6.77
CA GLY A 105 3.92 -3.88 5.46
C GLY A 105 2.52 -4.33 5.05
N GLY A 106 2.44 -5.16 4.01
CA GLY A 106 1.19 -5.68 3.46
C GLY A 106 0.81 -7.08 3.97
N ASP A 107 -0.15 -7.70 3.30
CA ASP A 107 -0.72 -9.03 3.58
C ASP A 107 0.33 -10.13 3.79
N GLY A 108 1.31 -10.23 2.89
CA GLY A 108 2.38 -11.22 2.99
C GLY A 108 3.26 -11.03 4.23
N SER A 109 3.49 -9.79 4.66
CA SER A 109 4.22 -9.47 5.88
C SER A 109 3.45 -9.89 7.12
N PHE A 110 2.13 -9.69 7.14
CA PHE A 110 1.27 -10.11 8.24
C PHE A 110 1.11 -11.63 8.33
N LYS A 111 1.07 -12.32 7.18
CA LYS A 111 1.11 -13.78 7.14
C LYS A 111 2.40 -14.33 7.77
N GLY A 112 3.54 -13.71 7.46
CA GLY A 112 4.81 -14.03 8.12
C GLY A 112 4.77 -13.80 9.62
N ALA A 113 4.25 -12.64 10.07
CA ALA A 113 4.09 -12.30 11.48
C ALA A 113 3.19 -13.30 12.22
N GLN A 114 2.05 -13.65 11.63
CA GLN A 114 1.10 -14.64 12.20
C GLN A 114 1.75 -16.00 12.36
N THR A 115 2.42 -16.51 11.31
CA THR A 115 3.11 -17.80 11.38
C THR A 115 4.18 -17.78 12.46
N PHE A 116 4.98 -16.72 12.51
CA PHE A 116 6.08 -16.58 13.45
C PHE A 116 5.60 -16.48 14.92
N SER A 117 4.55 -15.69 15.15
CA SER A 117 3.94 -15.59 16.47
C SER A 117 3.33 -16.91 16.95
N ASN A 118 2.68 -17.66 16.07
CA ASN A 118 2.10 -18.96 16.41
C ASN A 118 3.18 -20.02 16.75
N GLU A 119 4.34 -19.96 16.09
CA GLU A 119 5.42 -20.95 16.33
C GLU A 119 6.26 -20.62 17.58
N TYR A 120 6.46 -19.34 17.90
CA TYR A 120 7.44 -18.92 18.92
C TYR A 120 6.88 -18.03 20.01
N ASP A 121 5.57 -17.79 20.04
CA ASP A 121 4.90 -16.94 21.02
C ASP A 121 5.52 -15.54 21.16
N ILE A 122 5.94 -14.96 20.02
CA ILE A 122 6.43 -13.58 19.96
C ILE A 122 5.26 -12.63 19.68
N PRO A 123 4.99 -11.68 20.56
CA PRO A 123 4.01 -10.63 20.34
C PRO A 123 4.28 -9.83 19.06
N CYS A 124 3.33 -9.82 18.12
CA CYS A 124 3.45 -9.11 16.85
C CYS A 124 2.32 -8.09 16.70
N ILE A 125 2.66 -6.88 16.22
CA ILE A 125 1.70 -5.86 15.78
C ILE A 125 1.97 -5.54 14.31
N GLY A 126 0.92 -5.59 13.48
CA GLY A 126 0.97 -5.19 12.08
C GLY A 126 0.52 -3.75 11.87
N LEU A 127 1.23 -3.00 11.03
CA LEU A 127 0.81 -1.70 10.52
C LEU A 127 0.67 -1.78 8.99
N PRO A 128 -0.51 -1.46 8.41
CA PRO A 128 -0.77 -1.65 6.99
C PRO A 128 -0.02 -0.61 6.14
N GLY A 129 1.21 -0.95 5.72
CA GLY A 129 2.08 -0.16 4.86
C GLY A 129 2.04 -0.71 3.43
N THR A 130 1.11 -0.21 2.62
CA THR A 130 0.91 -0.59 1.22
C THR A 130 0.14 0.49 0.49
N ILE A 131 0.46 0.71 -0.79
CA ILE A 131 -0.28 1.61 -1.66
C ILE A 131 -1.55 0.96 -2.25
N ASP A 132 -1.69 -0.37 -2.16
CA ASP A 132 -2.73 -1.12 -2.86
C ASP A 132 -4.11 -1.03 -2.17
N LYS A 133 -4.16 -0.68 -0.86
CA LYS A 133 -5.38 -0.57 -0.03
C LYS A 133 -6.24 -1.84 -0.04
N ASP A 134 -5.61 -3.00 -0.16
CA ASP A 134 -6.28 -4.31 -0.33
C ASP A 134 -6.43 -5.10 0.98
N ILE A 135 -6.07 -4.52 2.13
CA ILE A 135 -6.09 -5.19 3.44
C ILE A 135 -7.42 -4.94 4.16
N ALA A 136 -8.10 -6.03 4.56
CA ALA A 136 -9.33 -5.94 5.32
C ALA A 136 -9.11 -5.44 6.76
N GLY A 137 -10.11 -4.75 7.32
CA GLY A 137 -10.07 -4.23 8.69
C GLY A 137 -9.47 -2.85 8.84
N THR A 138 -9.27 -2.15 7.73
CA THR A 138 -8.86 -0.74 7.73
C THR A 138 -9.44 0.00 6.52
N ASP A 139 -9.88 1.23 6.70
CA ASP A 139 -10.34 2.10 5.60
C ASP A 139 -9.17 2.76 4.86
N VAL A 140 -7.99 2.79 5.47
CA VAL A 140 -6.80 3.48 4.97
C VAL A 140 -5.55 2.64 5.19
N THR A 141 -4.59 2.77 4.26
CA THR A 141 -3.26 2.15 4.38
C THR A 141 -2.18 3.21 4.19
N ILE A 142 -1.06 3.05 4.88
CA ILE A 142 0.08 3.98 4.83
C ILE A 142 0.67 3.97 3.41
N GLY A 143 0.60 5.10 2.73
CA GLY A 143 1.13 5.31 1.39
C GLY A 143 0.09 5.36 0.28
N PHE A 144 -1.15 4.97 0.55
CA PHE A 144 -2.23 5.00 -0.45
C PHE A 144 -2.57 6.41 -0.90
N ASP A 145 -2.78 7.32 0.06
CA ASP A 145 -3.14 8.71 -0.27
C ASP A 145 -2.06 9.40 -1.11
N THR A 146 -0.79 9.21 -0.76
CA THR A 146 0.33 9.73 -1.56
C THR A 146 0.38 9.13 -2.96
N ALA A 147 0.14 7.82 -3.10
CA ALA A 147 0.14 7.15 -4.40
C ALA A 147 -0.99 7.67 -5.30
N VAL A 148 -2.18 7.88 -4.76
CA VAL A 148 -3.32 8.47 -5.49
C VAL A 148 -2.99 9.91 -5.90
N ASN A 149 -2.48 10.74 -5.00
CA ASN A 149 -2.10 12.13 -5.33
C ASN A 149 -1.01 12.18 -6.43
N THR A 150 -0.04 11.26 -6.39
CA THR A 150 0.98 11.15 -7.45
C THR A 150 0.35 10.79 -8.80
N ALA A 151 -0.62 9.87 -8.81
CA ALA A 151 -1.34 9.50 -10.02
C ALA A 151 -2.20 10.67 -10.55
N VAL A 152 -2.92 11.35 -9.68
CA VAL A 152 -3.73 12.55 -10.02
C VAL A 152 -2.85 13.63 -10.64
N GLU A 153 -1.74 14.00 -9.99
CA GLU A 153 -0.81 15.01 -10.51
C GLU A 153 -0.25 14.65 -11.90
N ALA A 154 0.07 13.36 -12.11
CA ALA A 154 0.55 12.88 -13.40
C ALA A 154 -0.55 12.93 -14.48
N ILE A 155 -1.77 12.52 -14.14
CA ILE A 155 -2.92 12.52 -15.06
C ILE A 155 -3.32 13.95 -15.43
N ASP A 156 -3.31 14.89 -14.49
CA ASP A 156 -3.61 16.31 -14.78
C ASP A 156 -2.64 16.89 -15.83
N LYS A 157 -1.34 16.59 -15.71
CA LYS A 157 -0.33 16.98 -16.72
C LYS A 157 -0.59 16.32 -18.09
N ILE A 158 -1.09 15.07 -18.09
CA ILE A 158 -1.48 14.36 -19.31
C ILE A 158 -2.71 15.04 -19.94
N ARG A 159 -3.68 15.47 -19.13
CA ARG A 159 -4.90 16.14 -19.60
C ARG A 159 -4.59 17.45 -20.32
N ASP A 160 -3.65 18.24 -19.83
CA ASP A 160 -3.22 19.48 -20.49
C ASP A 160 -2.77 19.24 -21.95
N THR A 161 -2.06 18.11 -22.19
CA THR A 161 -1.63 17.77 -23.56
C THR A 161 -2.70 17.04 -24.37
N MET A 162 -3.67 16.38 -23.70
CA MET A 162 -4.80 15.74 -24.39
C MET A 162 -5.65 16.79 -25.11
N ASP A 163 -6.02 17.85 -24.43
CA ASP A 163 -6.87 18.93 -24.94
C ASP A 163 -6.24 19.63 -26.17
N ALA A 164 -4.90 19.68 -26.21
CA ALA A 164 -4.18 20.30 -27.31
C ALA A 164 -4.21 19.51 -28.64
N HIS A 165 -4.55 18.20 -28.62
CA HIS A 165 -4.33 17.30 -29.77
C HIS A 165 -5.47 16.32 -30.04
N ASP A 166 -6.60 16.42 -29.37
CA ASP A 166 -7.76 15.52 -29.56
C ASP A 166 -7.38 14.02 -29.51
N ARG A 167 -6.69 13.59 -28.44
CA ARG A 167 -6.16 12.23 -28.32
C ARG A 167 -6.89 11.39 -27.27
N LEU A 168 -6.93 10.08 -27.50
CA LEU A 168 -7.28 9.11 -26.48
C LEU A 168 -6.04 8.73 -25.65
N PHE A 169 -6.07 8.97 -24.35
CA PHE A 169 -5.02 8.50 -23.44
C PHE A 169 -5.48 7.31 -22.61
N ILE A 170 -4.61 6.32 -22.50
CA ILE A 170 -4.76 5.19 -21.61
C ILE A 170 -3.66 5.32 -20.56
N VAL A 171 -4.05 5.53 -19.30
CA VAL A 171 -3.11 5.67 -18.18
C VAL A 171 -3.18 4.44 -17.29
N GLU A 172 -2.09 3.69 -17.22
CA GLU A 172 -1.97 2.54 -16.34
C GLU A 172 -1.40 2.98 -15.00
N VAL A 173 -2.08 2.57 -13.92
CA VAL A 173 -1.69 2.82 -12.54
C VAL A 173 -1.45 1.51 -11.79
N MET A 174 -0.64 1.58 -10.74
CA MET A 174 -0.39 0.46 -9.84
C MET A 174 -1.64 0.10 -9.03
N GLY A 175 -1.54 -0.93 -8.23
CA GLY A 175 -2.58 -1.44 -7.34
C GLY A 175 -2.57 -2.96 -7.26
N ARG A 176 -1.67 -3.63 -8.01
CA ARG A 176 -1.57 -5.08 -8.07
C ARG A 176 -2.92 -5.72 -8.45
N ASP A 177 -3.55 -6.49 -7.55
CA ASP A 177 -4.85 -7.13 -7.77
C ASP A 177 -6.03 -6.27 -7.28
N ALA A 178 -5.79 -4.98 -6.98
CA ALA A 178 -6.79 -4.06 -6.45
C ALA A 178 -6.88 -2.77 -7.28
N GLY A 179 -8.09 -2.33 -7.58
CA GLY A 179 -8.38 -1.19 -8.44
C GLY A 179 -8.52 0.15 -7.70
N TYR A 180 -8.16 0.24 -6.42
CA TYR A 180 -8.40 1.45 -5.62
C TYR A 180 -7.68 2.69 -6.14
N ILE A 181 -6.40 2.58 -6.56
CA ILE A 181 -5.67 3.72 -7.13
C ILE A 181 -6.34 4.18 -8.42
N ALA A 182 -6.67 3.24 -9.33
CA ALA A 182 -7.35 3.55 -10.59
C ALA A 182 -8.70 4.24 -10.34
N LEU A 183 -9.49 3.69 -9.41
CA LEU A 183 -10.80 4.23 -9.06
C LEU A 183 -10.71 5.67 -8.52
N HIS A 184 -9.85 5.87 -7.50
CA HIS A 184 -9.74 7.17 -6.85
C HIS A 184 -9.12 8.23 -7.79
N SER A 185 -8.02 7.90 -8.47
CA SER A 185 -7.38 8.83 -9.39
C SER A 185 -8.24 9.10 -10.62
N GLY A 186 -8.91 8.07 -11.17
CA GLY A 186 -9.79 8.22 -12.32
C GLY A 186 -11.01 9.12 -12.01
N ILE A 187 -11.66 8.93 -10.85
CA ILE A 187 -12.77 9.82 -10.44
C ILE A 187 -12.26 11.24 -10.20
N ALA A 188 -11.14 11.39 -9.47
CA ALA A 188 -10.60 12.70 -9.12
C ALA A 188 -10.18 13.52 -10.34
N THR A 189 -9.75 12.85 -11.41
CA THR A 189 -9.34 13.50 -12.67
C THR A 189 -10.41 13.51 -13.74
N GLY A 190 -11.63 13.00 -13.45
CA GLY A 190 -12.75 12.97 -14.41
C GLY A 190 -12.50 12.05 -15.60
N ALA A 191 -11.91 10.88 -15.38
CA ALA A 191 -11.72 9.87 -16.42
C ALA A 191 -13.07 9.36 -16.94
N GLU A 192 -13.19 9.24 -18.24
CA GLU A 192 -14.40 8.76 -18.91
C GLU A 192 -14.61 7.26 -18.75
N ASN A 193 -13.51 6.51 -18.55
CA ASN A 193 -13.57 5.07 -18.29
C ASN A 193 -12.50 4.69 -17.25
N ILE A 194 -12.89 3.84 -16.31
CA ILE A 194 -11.99 3.33 -15.26
C ILE A 194 -12.12 1.80 -15.24
N LEU A 195 -11.03 1.11 -15.55
CA LEU A 195 -10.97 -0.34 -15.61
C LEU A 195 -10.26 -0.88 -14.38
N ILE A 196 -10.95 -1.71 -13.60
CA ILE A 196 -10.46 -2.28 -12.34
C ILE A 196 -10.65 -3.79 -12.29
N PRO A 197 -9.78 -4.55 -11.58
CA PRO A 197 -9.88 -6.00 -11.51
C PRO A 197 -11.16 -6.50 -10.83
N GLU A 198 -11.75 -5.73 -9.91
CA GLU A 198 -12.95 -6.10 -9.16
C GLU A 198 -14.23 -6.10 -10.00
N ASN A 199 -14.20 -5.46 -11.17
CA ASN A 199 -15.34 -5.39 -12.07
C ASN A 199 -14.95 -5.91 -13.46
N LYS A 200 -15.72 -6.88 -13.96
CA LYS A 200 -15.49 -7.37 -15.32
C LYS A 200 -15.77 -6.26 -16.33
N THR A 201 -14.76 -5.94 -17.12
CA THR A 201 -14.90 -4.93 -18.18
C THR A 201 -15.62 -5.52 -19.38
N ASP A 202 -16.73 -4.91 -19.78
CA ASP A 202 -17.33 -5.18 -21.07
C ASP A 202 -16.59 -4.38 -22.16
N ILE A 203 -15.73 -5.05 -22.91
CA ILE A 203 -14.92 -4.41 -23.95
C ILE A 203 -15.78 -3.83 -25.08
N GLU A 204 -16.93 -4.44 -25.39
CA GLU A 204 -17.82 -3.93 -26.42
C GLU A 204 -18.55 -2.66 -25.94
N GLU A 205 -18.93 -2.57 -24.65
CA GLU A 205 -19.46 -1.35 -24.03
C GLU A 205 -18.41 -0.23 -24.10
N LEU A 206 -17.14 -0.53 -23.79
CA LEU A 206 -16.04 0.44 -23.89
C LEU A 206 -15.85 0.95 -25.32
N ILE A 207 -15.76 0.05 -26.31
CA ILE A 207 -15.58 0.40 -27.72
C ILE A 207 -16.76 1.22 -28.23
N SER A 208 -17.99 0.84 -27.88
CA SER A 208 -19.20 1.59 -28.25
C SER A 208 -19.17 3.01 -27.69
N SER A 209 -18.84 3.16 -26.40
CA SER A 209 -18.71 4.46 -25.73
C SER A 209 -17.67 5.37 -26.42
N LEU A 210 -16.48 4.82 -26.72
CA LEU A 210 -15.42 5.55 -27.40
C LEU A 210 -15.82 5.97 -28.82
N THR A 211 -16.48 5.07 -29.57
CA THR A 211 -16.93 5.34 -30.94
C THR A 211 -18.03 6.41 -31.00
N GLU A 212 -18.97 6.42 -30.04
CA GLU A 212 -20.00 7.46 -29.98
C GLU A 212 -19.40 8.83 -29.67
N LYS A 213 -18.42 8.90 -28.78
CA LYS A 213 -17.73 10.15 -28.44
C LYS A 213 -16.93 10.69 -29.63
N GLU A 214 -16.27 9.80 -30.38
CA GLU A 214 -15.59 10.19 -31.62
C GLU A 214 -16.55 10.81 -32.65
N LYS A 215 -17.71 10.19 -32.87
CA LYS A 215 -18.76 10.73 -33.76
C LYS A 215 -19.26 12.11 -33.33
N ARG A 216 -19.33 12.38 -32.03
CA ARG A 216 -19.76 13.67 -31.48
C ARG A 216 -18.64 14.72 -31.47
N LYS A 217 -17.45 14.43 -32.02
CA LYS A 217 -16.24 15.28 -31.97
C LYS A 217 -15.86 15.69 -30.54
N LYS A 218 -16.26 14.89 -29.55
CA LYS A 218 -15.79 15.00 -28.15
C LYS A 218 -14.53 14.16 -28.05
N LEU A 219 -13.40 14.72 -28.50
CA LEU A 219 -12.19 14.01 -28.91
C LEU A 219 -11.25 13.70 -27.73
N VAL A 220 -11.49 14.31 -26.59
CA VAL A 220 -10.68 14.08 -25.38
C VAL A 220 -11.27 12.91 -24.59
N ASN A 221 -10.54 11.79 -24.55
CA ASN A 221 -10.94 10.60 -23.79
C ASN A 221 -9.78 10.10 -22.93
N LEU A 222 -10.02 10.01 -21.63
CA LEU A 222 -9.10 9.44 -20.65
C LEU A 222 -9.63 8.09 -20.17
N VAL A 223 -8.83 7.06 -20.34
CA VAL A 223 -9.07 5.73 -19.77
C VAL A 223 -8.01 5.46 -18.69
N VAL A 224 -8.42 5.27 -17.46
CA VAL A 224 -7.53 4.86 -16.36
C VAL A 224 -7.67 3.36 -16.12
N VAL A 225 -6.54 2.64 -16.09
CA VAL A 225 -6.51 1.18 -16.01
C VAL A 225 -5.65 0.74 -14.81
N ALA A 226 -6.19 -0.15 -13.98
CA ALA A 226 -5.41 -0.81 -12.93
C ALA A 226 -4.57 -1.95 -13.51
N GLU A 227 -3.28 -2.04 -13.17
CA GLU A 227 -2.33 -3.04 -13.69
C GLU A 227 -2.76 -4.51 -13.54
N GLY A 228 -3.56 -4.84 -12.51
CA GLY A 228 -3.99 -6.20 -12.19
C GLY A 228 -5.27 -6.67 -12.86
N GLY A 229 -5.94 -5.83 -13.65
CA GLY A 229 -7.18 -6.15 -14.34
C GLY A 229 -7.00 -7.03 -15.58
N GLU A 230 -8.10 -7.54 -16.13
CA GLU A 230 -8.13 -8.31 -17.40
C GLU A 230 -7.46 -7.54 -18.55
N TYR A 231 -7.62 -6.21 -18.55
CA TYR A 231 -7.03 -5.27 -19.51
C TYR A 231 -5.98 -4.37 -18.84
N GLY A 232 -5.34 -4.85 -17.77
CA GLY A 232 -4.35 -4.10 -16.99
C GLY A 232 -3.07 -3.75 -17.75
N ASP A 233 -2.75 -4.47 -18.82
CA ASP A 233 -1.70 -4.07 -19.78
C ASP A 233 -2.28 -3.00 -20.74
N ALA A 234 -1.96 -1.75 -20.46
CA ALA A 234 -2.45 -0.61 -21.25
C ALA A 234 -2.03 -0.67 -22.73
N ASN A 235 -0.89 -1.26 -23.07
CA ASN A 235 -0.46 -1.44 -24.46
C ASN A 235 -1.35 -2.47 -25.16
N LYS A 236 -1.69 -3.57 -24.48
CA LYS A 236 -2.60 -4.57 -25.00
C LYS A 236 -3.99 -4.00 -25.23
N LEU A 237 -4.50 -3.21 -24.28
CA LEU A 237 -5.77 -2.51 -24.42
C LEU A 237 -5.75 -1.53 -25.60
N ALA A 238 -4.67 -0.76 -25.75
CA ALA A 238 -4.50 0.17 -26.86
C ALA A 238 -4.56 -0.53 -28.22
N ASN A 239 -3.94 -1.71 -28.36
CA ASN A 239 -3.99 -2.51 -29.57
C ASN A 239 -5.43 -2.98 -29.89
N ILE A 240 -6.17 -3.49 -28.89
CA ILE A 240 -7.56 -3.91 -29.06
C ILE A 240 -8.43 -2.72 -29.54
N ILE A 241 -8.27 -1.54 -28.93
CA ILE A 241 -9.03 -0.35 -29.33
C ILE A 241 -8.63 0.07 -30.75
N LYS A 242 -7.34 0.05 -31.10
CA LYS A 242 -6.85 0.45 -32.41
C LYS A 242 -7.35 -0.45 -33.55
N GLU A 243 -7.49 -1.75 -33.29
CA GLU A 243 -8.09 -2.68 -34.25
C GLU A 243 -9.56 -2.39 -34.53
N ARG A 244 -10.31 -1.93 -33.50
CA ARG A 244 -11.74 -1.65 -33.60
C ARG A 244 -12.05 -0.21 -34.07
N ILE A 245 -11.16 0.73 -33.73
CA ILE A 245 -11.26 2.16 -34.08
C ILE A 245 -9.93 2.60 -34.73
N PRO A 246 -9.71 2.28 -36.03
CA PRO A 246 -8.44 2.57 -36.71
C PRO A 246 -8.10 4.08 -36.77
N SER A 247 -9.10 4.97 -36.71
CA SER A 247 -8.96 6.43 -36.71
C SER A 247 -8.39 6.99 -35.39
N ALA A 248 -8.57 6.29 -34.26
CA ALA A 248 -8.16 6.80 -32.94
C ALA A 248 -6.64 7.04 -32.84
N ASP A 249 -6.24 8.26 -32.43
CA ASP A 249 -4.85 8.56 -32.02
C ASP A 249 -4.67 8.21 -30.54
N ILE A 250 -4.16 7.03 -30.26
CA ILE A 250 -4.03 6.49 -28.90
C ILE A 250 -2.64 6.75 -28.36
N ARG A 251 -2.57 7.20 -27.11
CA ARG A 251 -1.33 7.34 -26.34
C ARG A 251 -1.44 6.52 -25.06
N VAL A 252 -0.38 5.80 -24.72
CA VAL A 252 -0.28 5.02 -23.49
C VAL A 252 0.72 5.66 -22.56
N CYS A 253 0.36 5.79 -21.28
CA CYS A 253 1.25 6.22 -20.23
C CYS A 253 1.17 5.24 -19.05
N ILE A 254 2.29 4.58 -18.73
CA ILE A 254 2.40 3.67 -17.59
C ILE A 254 3.11 4.40 -16.47
N LEU A 255 2.39 4.75 -15.40
CA LEU A 255 2.97 5.53 -14.30
C LEU A 255 3.97 4.71 -13.48
N GLY A 256 3.69 3.43 -13.25
CA GLY A 256 4.61 2.51 -12.59
C GLY A 256 5.10 3.01 -11.21
N HIS A 257 6.38 2.78 -10.93
CA HIS A 257 6.98 2.96 -9.60
C HIS A 257 7.07 4.40 -9.08
N ILE A 258 6.80 5.44 -9.87
CA ILE A 258 6.71 6.81 -9.33
C ILE A 258 5.63 6.92 -8.22
N GLN A 259 4.61 6.05 -8.26
CA GLN A 259 3.52 5.98 -7.28
C GLN A 259 3.97 5.41 -5.92
N ARG A 260 5.13 4.75 -5.85
CA ARG A 260 5.71 4.24 -4.59
C ARG A 260 6.64 5.24 -3.92
N GLY A 261 7.06 6.27 -4.64
CA GLY A 261 8.04 7.25 -4.18
C GLY A 261 7.41 8.56 -3.71
N GLY A 262 8.28 9.50 -3.43
CA GLY A 262 7.92 10.86 -3.06
C GLY A 262 7.74 11.08 -1.57
N SER A 263 7.56 12.34 -1.22
CA SER A 263 7.31 12.77 0.16
C SER A 263 5.89 12.37 0.56
N PRO A 264 5.67 11.66 1.69
CA PRO A 264 4.34 11.28 2.10
C PRO A 264 3.44 12.50 2.31
N SER A 265 2.18 12.38 1.92
CA SER A 265 1.15 13.39 2.15
C SER A 265 0.95 13.66 3.65
N CYS A 266 0.25 14.73 3.98
CA CYS A 266 -0.12 15.02 5.37
C CYS A 266 -0.90 13.86 5.99
N GLU A 267 -1.86 13.30 5.24
CA GLU A 267 -2.70 12.19 5.70
C GLU A 267 -1.87 10.94 6.00
N ASP A 268 -0.99 10.53 5.08
CA ASP A 268 -0.12 9.36 5.29
C ASP A 268 0.82 9.54 6.50
N ARG A 269 1.33 10.75 6.73
CA ARG A 269 2.17 11.04 7.92
C ARG A 269 1.37 10.94 9.22
N LEU A 270 0.14 11.48 9.25
CA LEU A 270 -0.73 11.45 10.41
C LEU A 270 -1.16 10.02 10.76
N ILE A 271 -1.66 9.27 9.76
CA ILE A 271 -2.09 7.88 9.91
C ILE A 271 -0.92 7.01 10.38
N ALA A 272 0.23 7.11 9.73
CA ALA A 272 1.43 6.36 10.09
C ALA A 272 1.89 6.66 11.52
N SER A 273 1.86 7.95 11.92
CA SER A 273 2.24 8.36 13.28
C SER A 273 1.25 7.83 14.32
N HIS A 274 -0.05 7.89 14.02
CA HIS A 274 -1.11 7.41 14.89
C HIS A 274 -1.03 5.90 15.10
N MET A 275 -0.94 5.14 14.00
CA MET A 275 -0.78 3.69 14.06
C MET A 275 0.50 3.26 14.78
N GLY A 276 1.62 3.95 14.54
CA GLY A 276 2.90 3.66 15.20
C GLY A 276 2.87 3.90 16.72
N TYR A 277 2.18 4.96 17.16
CA TYR A 277 1.93 5.20 18.58
C TYR A 277 1.13 4.06 19.21
N TYR A 278 -0.01 3.69 18.62
CA TYR A 278 -0.87 2.62 19.16
C TYR A 278 -0.25 1.23 19.06
N ALA A 279 0.73 1.01 18.17
CA ALA A 279 1.47 -0.24 18.13
C ALA A 279 2.26 -0.48 19.44
N VAL A 280 2.95 0.54 19.91
CA VAL A 280 3.71 0.45 21.17
C VAL A 280 2.76 0.35 22.36
N GLU A 281 1.74 1.21 22.44
CA GLU A 281 0.73 1.16 23.51
C GLU A 281 0.06 -0.22 23.61
N SER A 282 -0.24 -0.84 22.45
CA SER A 282 -0.83 -2.18 22.41
C SER A 282 0.10 -3.24 23.02
N LEU A 283 1.36 -3.24 22.66
CA LEU A 283 2.35 -4.17 23.23
C LEU A 283 2.51 -3.98 24.74
N LEU A 284 2.46 -2.73 25.22
CA LEU A 284 2.58 -2.42 26.66
C LEU A 284 1.43 -2.95 27.51
N ILE A 285 0.22 -3.00 26.94
CA ILE A 285 -0.97 -3.53 27.64
C ILE A 285 -1.24 -5.00 27.33
N GLY A 286 -0.26 -5.73 26.72
CA GLY A 286 -0.40 -7.15 26.38
C GLY A 286 -1.29 -7.44 25.16
N ARG A 287 -1.73 -6.42 24.39
CA ARG A 287 -2.48 -6.66 23.15
C ARG A 287 -1.50 -6.90 22.02
N HIS A 288 -1.57 -8.07 21.41
CA HIS A 288 -0.69 -8.47 20.32
C HIS A 288 -1.41 -9.35 19.29
N ASN A 289 -0.70 -9.71 18.22
CA ASN A 289 -1.20 -10.53 17.10
C ASN A 289 -2.39 -9.88 16.37
N VAL A 290 -2.35 -8.55 16.30
CA VAL A 290 -3.34 -7.73 15.62
C VAL A 290 -2.67 -6.79 14.63
N MET A 291 -3.41 -6.44 13.59
CA MET A 291 -3.15 -5.29 12.74
C MET A 291 -3.86 -4.08 13.35
N ILE A 292 -3.17 -2.95 13.40
CA ILE A 292 -3.77 -1.67 13.74
C ILE A 292 -4.18 -0.97 12.45
N GLY A 293 -5.47 -0.80 12.28
CA GLY A 293 -6.09 -0.06 11.20
C GLY A 293 -6.85 1.17 11.69
N VAL A 294 -7.48 1.86 10.76
CA VAL A 294 -8.43 2.94 11.03
C VAL A 294 -9.76 2.61 10.34
N VAL A 295 -10.84 2.59 11.09
CA VAL A 295 -12.20 2.40 10.59
C VAL A 295 -13.08 3.52 11.12
N ASN A 296 -13.77 4.23 10.24
CA ASN A 296 -14.59 5.40 10.61
C ASN A 296 -13.82 6.43 11.47
N ASN A 297 -12.60 6.76 11.05
CA ASN A 297 -11.67 7.67 11.74
C ASN A 297 -11.28 7.26 13.17
N LYS A 298 -11.44 6.00 13.54
CA LYS A 298 -11.06 5.46 14.84
C LYS A 298 -10.08 4.30 14.66
N ILE A 299 -9.14 4.17 15.59
CA ILE A 299 -8.25 3.02 15.64
C ILE A 299 -9.08 1.74 15.80
N HIS A 300 -8.76 0.79 14.95
CA HIS A 300 -9.37 -0.53 14.94
C HIS A 300 -8.29 -1.62 15.03
N TYR A 301 -8.59 -2.68 15.77
CA TYR A 301 -7.68 -3.79 15.97
C TYR A 301 -8.26 -5.03 15.29
N THR A 302 -7.61 -5.46 14.22
CA THR A 302 -8.02 -6.63 13.45
C THR A 302 -7.04 -7.77 13.75
N PRO A 303 -7.50 -8.95 14.21
CA PRO A 303 -6.62 -10.11 14.35
C PRO A 303 -5.86 -10.40 13.06
N LEU A 304 -4.56 -10.72 13.14
CA LEU A 304 -3.70 -10.93 11.96
C LEU A 304 -4.25 -12.02 11.04
N ASP A 305 -4.88 -13.06 11.58
CA ASP A 305 -5.48 -14.13 10.80
C ASP A 305 -6.66 -13.67 9.93
N LYS A 306 -7.42 -12.68 10.39
CA LYS A 306 -8.49 -12.04 9.58
C LYS A 306 -7.93 -11.08 8.55
N ALA A 307 -6.97 -10.23 8.94
CA ALA A 307 -6.34 -9.28 8.04
C ALA A 307 -5.66 -9.97 6.83
N VAL A 308 -5.19 -11.21 7.00
CA VAL A 308 -4.55 -12.00 5.93
C VAL A 308 -5.55 -12.75 5.04
N LYS A 309 -6.70 -13.16 5.60
CA LYS A 309 -7.67 -14.01 4.86
C LYS A 309 -8.66 -13.21 4.02
N GLU A 310 -8.99 -12.01 4.46
CA GLU A 310 -10.02 -11.20 3.85
C GLU A 310 -9.38 -10.08 3.02
N LYS A 311 -9.98 -9.79 1.86
CA LYS A 311 -9.61 -8.62 1.05
C LYS A 311 -10.69 -7.55 1.20
N GLN A 312 -10.27 -6.29 1.21
CA GLN A 312 -11.20 -5.18 1.13
C GLN A 312 -11.89 -5.20 -0.25
N LYS A 313 -13.19 -4.88 -0.28
CA LYS A 313 -13.97 -4.88 -1.53
C LYS A 313 -14.41 -3.47 -1.88
N ILE A 314 -14.28 -3.13 -3.16
CA ILE A 314 -14.85 -1.90 -3.71
C ILE A 314 -16.38 -2.01 -3.70
N GLY A 315 -17.06 -1.06 -3.08
CA GLY A 315 -18.52 -1.02 -3.05
C GLY A 315 -19.11 -0.75 -4.43
N GLN A 316 -20.23 -1.40 -4.76
CA GLN A 316 -20.94 -1.22 -6.05
C GLN A 316 -21.39 0.23 -6.29
N GLU A 317 -21.58 1.01 -5.24
CA GLU A 317 -21.91 2.43 -5.33
C GLU A 317 -20.86 3.24 -6.11
N TRP A 318 -19.57 2.96 -5.90
CA TRP A 318 -18.49 3.62 -6.63
C TRP A 318 -18.56 3.38 -8.13
N MET A 319 -18.93 2.17 -8.56
CA MET A 319 -19.09 1.86 -9.98
C MET A 319 -20.27 2.60 -10.61
N LYS A 320 -21.34 2.82 -9.83
CA LYS A 320 -22.46 3.66 -10.28
C LYS A 320 -22.05 5.12 -10.42
N ILE A 321 -21.29 5.65 -9.46
CA ILE A 321 -20.76 7.01 -9.49
C ILE A 321 -19.88 7.22 -10.75
N VAL A 322 -18.97 6.28 -11.03
CA VAL A 322 -18.12 6.34 -12.24
C VAL A 322 -18.96 6.46 -13.50
N LYS A 323 -19.99 5.60 -13.67
CA LYS A 323 -20.87 5.66 -14.85
C LYS A 323 -21.62 6.99 -15.00
N ILE A 324 -22.07 7.57 -13.88
CA ILE A 324 -22.79 8.85 -13.90
C ILE A 324 -21.85 10.02 -14.24
N LEU A 325 -20.65 10.04 -13.66
CA LEU A 325 -19.71 11.15 -13.87
C LEU A 325 -18.99 11.10 -15.22
N ALA A 326 -18.95 9.93 -15.87
CA ALA A 326 -18.39 9.72 -17.22
C ALA A 326 -19.35 10.09 -18.37
N SER A 327 -20.63 10.41 -18.09
CA SER A 327 -21.68 10.68 -19.08
C SER A 327 -21.65 12.09 -19.71
#